data_25b8bb8149496572fd9141d74b4d3a0b
#
_entry.id   25b8bb8149496572fd9141d74b4d3a0b
#
_cell.length_a   1.000
_cell.length_b   1.000
_cell.length_c   1.000
_cell.angle_alpha   90.00
_cell.angle_beta   90.00
_cell.angle_gamma   90.00
#
_symmetry.space_group_name_H-M   'P 1'
#
loop_
_entity.id
_entity.type
_entity.pdbx_description
1 polymer ?
#
loop_
_entity_poly.entity_id
_entity_poly.type
_entity_poly.pdbx_seq_one_letter_code
_entity_poly.pdbx_strand_id
1 'polypeptide(L)'
;MLEHSLRTGVPTAEKVLAGGVWGYLSSNPEASRIFDEAMTSKAYGQVAGVVEAYDFSVFRVIGDIGGGRGHLLQRVLMSAPAARGVLFDQQHVVEQASGVRSDRLTLQAGDFFKGDLPVCDAYLLMEVIHDWNDQDATKILRNVRSAAPAHSKLLIIEAIIADDPGLSWPKTLDLWMLAIGGKQRTCQEYAELFANAGFSFTRQIDTQAGVSIIEGIPA
;
A
#
# COMPACT_ATOMS: atom_id res chain seq x y z
N MET A 1 -5.08 15.38 21.97
CA MET A 1 -5.05 15.33 20.50
C MET A 1 -5.87 14.14 19.97
N LEU A 2 -5.61 12.90 20.33
CA LEU A 2 -6.42 11.74 19.93
C LEU A 2 -7.91 11.88 20.31
N GLU A 3 -8.24 12.48 21.45
CA GLU A 3 -9.61 12.78 21.88
C GLU A 3 -10.38 13.62 20.84
N HIS A 4 -9.70 14.54 20.14
CA HIS A 4 -10.34 15.31 19.06
C HIS A 4 -10.76 14.38 17.91
N SER A 5 -9.86 13.53 17.44
CA SER A 5 -10.18 12.57 16.36
C SER A 5 -11.30 11.61 16.77
N LEU A 6 -11.28 11.09 17.99
CA LEU A 6 -12.33 10.22 18.53
C LEU A 6 -13.71 10.89 18.60
N ARG A 7 -13.76 12.20 18.92
CA ARG A 7 -15.04 12.93 19.02
C ARG A 7 -15.58 13.44 17.69
N THR A 8 -14.71 13.73 16.76
CA THR A 8 -15.08 14.46 15.53
C THR A 8 -14.91 13.65 14.25
N GLY A 9 -14.16 12.55 14.29
CA GLY A 9 -13.73 11.83 13.09
C GLY A 9 -12.68 12.58 12.24
N VAL A 10 -12.29 13.81 12.66
CA VAL A 10 -11.30 14.61 11.94
C VAL A 10 -9.89 14.24 12.40
N PRO A 11 -8.95 13.96 11.48
CA PRO A 11 -7.58 13.63 11.84
C PRO A 11 -6.90 14.74 12.61
N THR A 12 -6.29 14.40 13.75
CA THR A 12 -5.54 15.40 14.54
C THR A 12 -4.34 15.95 13.77
N ALA A 13 -3.74 15.14 12.88
CA ALA A 13 -2.62 15.56 12.05
C ALA A 13 -2.98 16.76 11.16
N GLU A 14 -4.18 16.81 10.59
CA GLU A 14 -4.63 17.96 9.79
C GLU A 14 -4.70 19.27 10.57
N LYS A 15 -4.94 19.18 11.89
CA LYS A 15 -5.02 20.34 12.77
C LYS A 15 -3.66 20.92 13.13
N VAL A 16 -2.61 20.11 13.17
CA VAL A 16 -1.27 20.50 13.66
C VAL A 16 -0.21 20.55 12.58
N LEU A 17 -0.44 19.87 11.46
CA LEU A 17 0.49 19.81 10.32
C LEU A 17 -0.18 20.39 9.08
N ALA A 18 0.44 21.37 8.46
CA ALA A 18 -0.05 21.95 7.20
C ALA A 18 -0.08 20.87 6.09
N GLY A 19 -1.29 20.58 5.57
CA GLY A 19 -1.50 19.53 4.58
C GLY A 19 -1.48 18.11 5.14
N GLY A 20 -1.68 17.96 6.46
CA GLY A 20 -1.63 16.66 7.13
C GLY A 20 -0.22 16.05 7.17
N VAL A 21 -0.14 14.74 7.43
CA VAL A 21 1.16 14.03 7.49
C VAL A 21 1.88 14.08 6.16
N TRP A 22 1.19 13.80 5.06
CA TRP A 22 1.79 13.71 3.72
C TRP A 22 2.25 15.06 3.19
N GLY A 23 1.48 16.13 3.44
CA GLY A 23 1.90 17.51 3.13
C GLY A 23 3.12 17.94 3.95
N TYR A 24 3.17 17.55 5.22
CA TYR A 24 4.33 17.81 6.06
C TYR A 24 5.58 17.09 5.55
N LEU A 25 5.49 15.78 5.25
CA LEU A 25 6.61 14.99 4.75
C LEU A 25 7.10 15.52 3.39
N SER A 26 6.21 15.87 2.48
CA SER A 26 6.60 16.42 1.17
C SER A 26 7.34 17.75 1.27
N SER A 27 7.09 18.52 2.34
CA SER A 27 7.72 19.83 2.59
C SER A 27 8.95 19.78 3.49
N ASN A 28 9.24 18.60 4.08
CA ASN A 28 10.33 18.40 5.05
C ASN A 28 11.18 17.18 4.69
N PRO A 29 12.20 17.32 3.83
CA PRO A 29 12.98 16.19 3.32
C PRO A 29 13.63 15.32 4.39
N GLU A 30 14.10 15.91 5.49
CA GLU A 30 14.70 15.17 6.60
C GLU A 30 13.67 14.31 7.34
N ALA A 31 12.46 14.84 7.58
CA ALA A 31 11.37 14.08 8.19
C ALA A 31 10.93 12.93 7.25
N SER A 32 10.84 13.20 5.94
CA SER A 32 10.55 12.18 4.93
C SER A 32 11.59 11.06 4.95
N ARG A 33 12.88 11.42 4.98
CA ARG A 33 13.97 10.44 5.05
C ARG A 33 13.87 9.53 6.28
N ILE A 34 13.60 10.11 7.46
CA ILE A 34 13.44 9.35 8.72
C ILE A 34 12.22 8.45 8.64
N PHE A 35 11.11 8.94 8.12
CA PHE A 35 9.88 8.16 7.92
C PHE A 35 10.13 6.98 6.98
N ASP A 36 10.76 7.21 5.83
CA ASP A 36 11.07 6.16 4.85
C ASP A 36 12.02 5.10 5.42
N GLU A 37 13.00 5.50 6.24
CA GLU A 37 13.90 4.56 6.93
C GLU A 37 13.15 3.70 7.96
N ALA A 38 12.22 4.30 8.71
CA ALA A 38 11.40 3.58 9.68
C ALA A 38 10.46 2.58 8.98
N MET A 39 9.81 2.98 7.88
CA MET A 39 8.94 2.10 7.08
C MET A 39 9.75 0.97 6.42
N THR A 40 10.92 1.28 5.91
CA THR A 40 11.87 0.28 5.40
C THR A 40 12.21 -0.77 6.45
N SER A 41 12.58 -0.34 7.66
CA SER A 41 12.92 -1.26 8.76
C SER A 41 11.75 -2.16 9.15
N LYS A 42 10.53 -1.61 9.20
CA LYS A 42 9.29 -2.36 9.46
C LYS A 42 9.03 -3.39 8.35
N ALA A 43 9.19 -2.99 7.10
CA ALA A 43 8.89 -3.84 5.94
C ALA A 43 9.78 -5.08 5.83
N TYR A 44 11.03 -5.05 6.32
CA TYR A 44 11.94 -6.19 6.19
C TYR A 44 11.38 -7.49 6.76
N GLY A 45 10.71 -7.45 7.92
CA GLY A 45 10.09 -8.62 8.53
C GLY A 45 8.86 -9.13 7.76
N GLN A 46 8.14 -8.22 7.12
CA GLN A 46 6.88 -8.53 6.44
C GLN A 46 7.10 -9.05 5.01
N VAL A 47 8.06 -8.47 4.29
CA VAL A 47 8.36 -8.80 2.89
C VAL A 47 8.71 -10.27 2.69
N ALA A 48 9.47 -10.87 3.61
CA ALA A 48 9.83 -12.28 3.52
C ALA A 48 8.57 -13.18 3.58
N GLY A 49 7.68 -12.94 4.53
CA GLY A 49 6.42 -13.68 4.67
C GLY A 49 5.48 -13.51 3.49
N VAL A 50 5.43 -12.31 2.90
CA VAL A 50 4.63 -12.03 1.69
C VAL A 50 5.13 -12.85 0.49
N VAL A 51 6.44 -12.86 0.28
CA VAL A 51 7.05 -13.59 -0.86
C VAL A 51 6.95 -15.11 -0.68
N GLU A 52 6.96 -15.59 0.56
CA GLU A 52 6.76 -17.02 0.85
C GLU A 52 5.30 -17.46 0.65
N ALA A 53 4.34 -16.57 0.96
CA ALA A 53 2.91 -16.87 0.92
C ALA A 53 2.29 -16.81 -0.49
N TYR A 54 2.95 -16.20 -1.46
CA TYR A 54 2.37 -15.94 -2.79
C TYR A 54 3.33 -16.23 -3.94
N ASP A 55 2.84 -16.96 -4.95
CA ASP A 55 3.62 -17.22 -6.18
C ASP A 55 3.52 -16.05 -7.15
N PHE A 56 4.54 -15.20 -7.16
CA PHE A 56 4.67 -14.07 -8.08
C PHE A 56 5.22 -14.45 -9.46
N SER A 57 5.69 -15.68 -9.67
CA SER A 57 6.31 -16.12 -10.93
C SER A 57 5.33 -16.20 -12.11
N VAL A 58 4.03 -16.18 -11.80
CA VAL A 58 2.95 -16.21 -12.80
C VAL A 58 2.76 -14.89 -13.56
N PHE A 59 3.34 -13.79 -13.05
CA PHE A 59 3.23 -12.45 -13.62
C PHE A 59 4.45 -12.08 -14.46
N ARG A 60 4.23 -11.33 -15.53
CA ARG A 60 5.30 -10.77 -16.39
C ARG A 60 5.70 -9.37 -15.95
N VAL A 61 4.70 -8.54 -15.59
CA VAL A 61 4.92 -7.16 -15.16
C VAL A 61 4.21 -6.95 -13.82
N ILE A 62 4.96 -6.51 -12.82
CA ILE A 62 4.47 -6.28 -11.46
C ILE A 62 4.68 -4.81 -11.11
N GLY A 63 3.60 -4.10 -10.78
CA GLY A 63 3.62 -2.73 -10.29
C GLY A 63 3.57 -2.71 -8.76
N ASP A 64 4.49 -2.00 -8.14
CA ASP A 64 4.50 -1.71 -6.71
C ASP A 64 4.10 -0.24 -6.52
N ILE A 65 2.84 -0.02 -6.15
CA ILE A 65 2.20 1.30 -6.14
C ILE A 65 2.27 1.89 -4.74
N GLY A 66 2.96 3.03 -4.59
CA GLY A 66 3.35 3.54 -3.29
C GLY A 66 4.45 2.70 -2.65
N GLY A 67 5.32 2.10 -3.48
CA GLY A 67 6.30 1.10 -3.05
C GLY A 67 7.52 1.66 -2.33
N GLY A 68 7.57 2.97 -2.04
CA GLY A 68 8.64 3.59 -1.28
C GLY A 68 10.01 3.36 -1.91
N ARG A 69 10.92 2.76 -1.15
CA ARG A 69 12.27 2.43 -1.62
C ARG A 69 12.38 1.09 -2.38
N GLY A 70 11.25 0.43 -2.68
CA GLY A 70 11.19 -0.76 -3.54
C GLY A 70 11.64 -2.07 -2.89
N HIS A 71 11.61 -2.18 -1.57
CA HIS A 71 12.07 -3.40 -0.86
C HIS A 71 11.20 -4.61 -1.18
N LEU A 72 9.87 -4.43 -1.21
CA LEU A 72 8.95 -5.49 -1.61
C LEU A 72 9.22 -5.92 -3.05
N LEU A 73 9.22 -4.97 -3.98
CA LEU A 73 9.39 -5.28 -5.41
C LEU A 73 10.72 -5.96 -5.72
N GLN A 74 11.83 -5.52 -5.09
CA GLN A 74 13.11 -6.19 -5.26
C GLN A 74 13.05 -7.66 -4.83
N ARG A 75 12.44 -7.92 -3.67
CA ARG A 75 12.35 -9.29 -3.14
C ARG A 75 11.41 -10.16 -3.98
N VAL A 76 10.30 -9.60 -4.46
CA VAL A 76 9.39 -10.25 -5.42
C VAL A 76 10.12 -10.60 -6.72
N LEU A 77 10.90 -9.67 -7.29
CA LEU A 77 11.65 -9.95 -8.52
C LEU A 77 12.78 -10.98 -8.34
N MET A 78 13.29 -11.18 -7.13
CA MET A 78 14.22 -12.27 -6.83
C MET A 78 13.52 -13.63 -6.86
N SER A 79 12.27 -13.73 -6.37
CA SER A 79 11.48 -14.98 -6.42
C SER A 79 10.84 -15.22 -7.79
N ALA A 80 10.68 -14.18 -8.62
CA ALA A 80 10.10 -14.24 -9.97
C ALA A 80 11.11 -13.77 -11.04
N PRO A 81 12.12 -14.59 -11.40
CA PRO A 81 13.25 -14.14 -12.23
C PRO A 81 12.86 -13.74 -13.66
N ALA A 82 11.71 -14.21 -14.18
CA ALA A 82 11.19 -13.83 -15.48
C ALA A 82 10.37 -12.53 -15.47
N ALA A 83 9.96 -12.05 -14.28
CA ALA A 83 9.15 -10.84 -14.13
C ALA A 83 9.98 -9.56 -14.27
N ARG A 84 9.30 -8.49 -14.69
CA ARG A 84 9.76 -7.11 -14.64
C ARG A 84 8.95 -6.34 -13.60
N GLY A 85 9.55 -5.35 -12.98
CA GLY A 85 8.92 -4.52 -11.96
C GLY A 85 8.84 -3.05 -12.37
N VAL A 86 7.77 -2.40 -11.94
CA VAL A 86 7.62 -0.93 -11.99
C VAL A 86 7.38 -0.45 -10.57
N LEU A 87 8.34 0.26 -10.01
CA LEU A 87 8.18 0.96 -8.74
C LEU A 87 7.55 2.31 -9.03
N PHE A 88 6.37 2.54 -8.49
CA PHE A 88 5.61 3.78 -8.66
C PHE A 88 5.46 4.49 -7.32
N ASP A 89 5.94 5.73 -7.24
CA ASP A 89 5.81 6.57 -6.05
C ASP A 89 5.94 8.06 -6.41
N GLN A 90 5.83 8.95 -5.44
CA GLN A 90 6.06 10.37 -5.62
C GLN A 90 7.50 10.65 -6.10
N GLN A 91 7.69 11.74 -6.85
CA GLN A 91 8.97 12.08 -7.48
C GLN A 91 10.16 12.05 -6.50
N HIS A 92 10.01 12.66 -5.33
CA HIS A 92 11.09 12.72 -4.34
C HIS A 92 11.43 11.37 -3.71
N VAL A 93 10.46 10.45 -3.61
CA VAL A 93 10.65 9.08 -3.13
C VAL A 93 11.37 8.24 -4.18
N VAL A 94 10.93 8.34 -5.44
CA VAL A 94 11.57 7.66 -6.58
C VAL A 94 13.04 8.07 -6.74
N GLU A 95 13.37 9.34 -6.52
CA GLU A 95 14.76 9.82 -6.55
C GLU A 95 15.63 9.14 -5.48
N GLN A 96 15.09 8.94 -4.27
CA GLN A 96 15.77 8.22 -3.18
C GLN A 96 15.91 6.72 -3.48
N ALA A 97 15.00 6.15 -4.28
CA ALA A 97 15.02 4.75 -4.71
C ALA A 97 15.92 4.50 -5.93
N SER A 98 16.67 5.48 -6.43
CA SER A 98 17.47 5.36 -7.67
C SER A 98 18.44 4.17 -7.66
N GLY A 99 18.95 3.77 -6.51
CA GLY A 99 19.88 2.64 -6.34
C GLY A 99 19.28 1.26 -6.60
N VAL A 100 17.94 1.11 -6.65
CA VAL A 100 17.29 -0.19 -6.91
C VAL A 100 16.99 -0.43 -8.40
N ARG A 101 17.22 0.57 -9.26
CA ARG A 101 17.03 0.44 -10.71
C ARG A 101 17.91 -0.67 -11.28
N SER A 102 17.33 -1.49 -12.16
CA SER A 102 18.03 -2.57 -12.86
C SER A 102 17.39 -2.80 -14.25
N ASP A 103 17.92 -3.74 -15.02
CA ASP A 103 17.34 -4.13 -16.31
C ASP A 103 15.91 -4.67 -16.20
N ARG A 104 15.52 -5.12 -14.99
CA ARG A 104 14.19 -5.66 -14.72
C ARG A 104 13.32 -4.78 -13.81
N LEU A 105 13.88 -3.72 -13.21
CA LEU A 105 13.16 -2.81 -12.31
C LEU A 105 13.29 -1.38 -12.82
N THR A 106 12.16 -0.82 -13.24
CA THR A 106 12.03 0.59 -13.64
C THR A 106 11.39 1.41 -12.53
N LEU A 107 11.72 2.69 -12.50
CA LEU A 107 11.16 3.66 -11.56
C LEU A 107 10.25 4.60 -12.34
N GLN A 108 9.04 4.80 -11.86
CA GLN A 108 8.06 5.74 -12.43
C GLN A 108 7.56 6.66 -11.32
N ALA A 109 7.78 7.94 -11.50
CA ALA A 109 7.23 8.95 -10.59
C ALA A 109 5.80 9.30 -10.98
N GLY A 110 4.94 9.52 -9.98
CA GLY A 110 3.56 9.93 -10.22
C GLY A 110 2.78 10.16 -8.93
N ASP A 111 1.48 10.34 -9.10
CA ASP A 111 0.53 10.54 -8.03
C ASP A 111 -0.66 9.61 -8.28
N PHE A 112 -0.84 8.60 -7.45
CA PHE A 112 -1.91 7.61 -7.63
C PHE A 112 -3.32 8.22 -7.52
N PHE A 113 -3.46 9.44 -7.00
CA PHE A 113 -4.73 10.18 -7.03
C PHE A 113 -5.05 10.81 -8.39
N LYS A 114 -4.03 11.01 -9.25
CA LYS A 114 -4.19 11.63 -10.58
C LYS A 114 -4.32 10.62 -11.71
N GLY A 115 -3.99 9.36 -11.47
CA GLY A 115 -3.92 8.33 -12.50
C GLY A 115 -2.53 8.19 -13.10
N ASP A 116 -2.43 7.84 -14.39
CA ASP A 116 -1.17 7.58 -15.10
C ASP A 116 -0.34 6.43 -14.48
N LEU A 117 -1.04 5.48 -13.88
CA LEU A 117 -0.42 4.28 -13.32
C LEU A 117 0.10 3.35 -14.41
N PRO A 118 1.16 2.60 -14.16
CA PRO A 118 1.70 1.66 -15.13
C PRO A 118 0.71 0.54 -15.44
N VAL A 119 0.74 0.03 -16.66
CA VAL A 119 -0.01 -1.17 -17.07
C VAL A 119 0.74 -2.41 -16.60
N CYS A 120 0.16 -3.20 -15.68
CA CYS A 120 0.78 -4.34 -15.04
C CYS A 120 -0.14 -5.55 -15.00
N ASP A 121 0.45 -6.76 -14.85
CA ASP A 121 -0.32 -8.00 -14.61
C ASP A 121 -0.68 -8.16 -13.13
N ALA A 122 0.10 -7.55 -12.23
CA ALA A 122 -0.19 -7.47 -10.81
C ALA A 122 0.12 -6.08 -10.26
N TYR A 123 -0.75 -5.59 -9.38
CA TYR A 123 -0.59 -4.34 -8.64
C TYR A 123 -0.45 -4.65 -7.16
N LEU A 124 0.69 -4.31 -6.59
CA LEU A 124 0.97 -4.44 -5.16
C LEU A 124 0.73 -3.09 -4.50
N LEU A 125 0.01 -3.07 -3.39
CA LEU A 125 -0.12 -1.93 -2.49
C LEU A 125 0.12 -2.45 -1.06
N MET A 126 1.33 -2.29 -0.56
CA MET A 126 1.72 -2.75 0.76
C MET A 126 1.72 -1.58 1.74
N GLU A 127 0.84 -1.66 2.75
CA GLU A 127 0.70 -0.63 3.78
C GLU A 127 0.48 0.78 3.19
N VAL A 128 -0.37 0.84 2.15
CA VAL A 128 -0.74 2.08 1.45
C VAL A 128 -2.20 2.44 1.71
N ILE A 129 -3.11 1.46 1.58
CA ILE A 129 -4.55 1.72 1.64
C ILE A 129 -5.01 2.11 3.04
N HIS A 130 -4.33 1.63 4.07
CA HIS A 130 -4.64 1.99 5.44
C HIS A 130 -4.34 3.47 5.79
N ASP A 131 -3.55 4.16 5.01
CA ASP A 131 -3.25 5.58 5.21
C ASP A 131 -4.41 6.51 4.83
N TRP A 132 -5.45 5.96 4.19
CA TRP A 132 -6.52 6.71 3.57
C TRP A 132 -7.91 6.31 4.10
N ASN A 133 -8.80 7.30 4.20
CA ASN A 133 -10.23 7.05 4.43
C ASN A 133 -10.85 6.27 3.25
N ASP A 134 -12.09 5.80 3.40
CA ASP A 134 -12.74 4.94 2.39
C ASP A 134 -12.95 5.64 1.04
N GLN A 135 -13.18 6.96 1.03
CA GLN A 135 -13.37 7.74 -0.19
C GLN A 135 -12.07 7.84 -0.98
N ASP A 136 -10.97 8.19 -0.32
CA ASP A 136 -9.66 8.33 -0.93
C ASP A 136 -9.09 6.96 -1.33
N ALA A 137 -9.22 5.94 -0.48
CA ALA A 137 -8.87 4.56 -0.79
C ALA A 137 -9.59 4.06 -2.05
N THR A 138 -10.91 4.29 -2.14
CA THR A 138 -11.70 3.92 -3.33
C THR A 138 -11.20 4.67 -4.58
N LYS A 139 -10.82 5.94 -4.47
CA LYS A 139 -10.29 6.73 -5.59
C LYS A 139 -8.97 6.15 -6.09
N ILE A 140 -8.04 5.80 -5.18
CA ILE A 140 -6.77 5.15 -5.52
C ILE A 140 -7.06 3.85 -6.28
N LEU A 141 -7.91 2.99 -5.73
CA LEU A 141 -8.22 1.69 -6.35
C LEU A 141 -8.93 1.83 -7.71
N ARG A 142 -9.77 2.85 -7.92
CA ARG A 142 -10.36 3.16 -9.24
C ARG A 142 -9.31 3.57 -10.26
N ASN A 143 -8.29 4.32 -9.85
CA ASN A 143 -7.18 4.66 -10.74
C ASN A 143 -6.35 3.41 -11.08
N VAL A 144 -6.09 2.53 -10.11
CA VAL A 144 -5.49 1.21 -10.38
C VAL A 144 -6.36 0.41 -11.35
N ARG A 145 -7.69 0.38 -11.13
CA ARG A 145 -8.63 -0.33 -12.02
C ARG A 145 -8.58 0.19 -13.47
N SER A 146 -8.43 1.49 -13.63
CA SER A 146 -8.36 2.12 -14.95
C SER A 146 -7.11 1.72 -15.74
N ALA A 147 -5.99 1.44 -15.05
CA ALA A 147 -4.76 0.96 -15.67
C ALA A 147 -4.71 -0.58 -15.80
N ALA A 148 -5.55 -1.29 -15.06
CA ALA A 148 -5.49 -2.74 -14.89
C ALA A 148 -6.11 -3.49 -16.08
N PRO A 149 -5.34 -4.32 -16.83
CA PRO A 149 -5.89 -5.25 -17.82
C PRO A 149 -6.86 -6.24 -17.17
N ALA A 150 -7.78 -6.80 -17.97
CA ALA A 150 -8.80 -7.73 -17.47
C ALA A 150 -8.23 -9.00 -16.81
N HIS A 151 -7.01 -9.41 -17.16
CA HIS A 151 -6.32 -10.57 -16.57
C HIS A 151 -5.48 -10.25 -15.34
N SER A 152 -5.37 -8.97 -14.98
CA SER A 152 -4.50 -8.54 -13.88
C SER A 152 -5.04 -8.91 -12.51
N LYS A 153 -4.18 -8.82 -11.49
CA LYS A 153 -4.56 -8.97 -10.09
C LYS A 153 -4.20 -7.74 -9.28
N LEU A 154 -5.07 -7.42 -8.34
CA LEU A 154 -4.83 -6.45 -7.28
C LEU A 154 -4.46 -7.22 -6.01
N LEU A 155 -3.34 -6.87 -5.39
CA LEU A 155 -2.82 -7.48 -4.16
C LEU A 155 -2.59 -6.37 -3.15
N ILE A 156 -3.55 -6.19 -2.23
CA ILE A 156 -3.37 -5.30 -1.08
C ILE A 156 -2.72 -6.11 0.04
N ILE A 157 -1.68 -5.57 0.64
CA ILE A 157 -0.89 -6.25 1.68
C ILE A 157 -0.96 -5.41 2.95
N GLU A 158 -1.75 -5.86 3.92
CA GLU A 158 -2.12 -5.07 5.09
C GLU A 158 -2.29 -5.92 6.34
N ALA A 159 -2.17 -5.28 7.50
CA ALA A 159 -2.57 -5.86 8.77
C ALA A 159 -4.10 -5.81 8.88
N ILE A 160 -4.76 -6.97 8.99
CA ILE A 160 -6.22 -7.09 8.95
C ILE A 160 -6.79 -7.11 10.36
N ILE A 161 -7.85 -6.33 10.61
CA ILE A 161 -8.63 -6.43 11.85
C ILE A 161 -9.44 -7.72 11.81
N ALA A 162 -9.11 -8.62 12.76
CA ALA A 162 -9.91 -9.82 12.96
C ALA A 162 -11.23 -9.51 13.66
N ASP A 163 -12.27 -10.27 13.32
CA ASP A 163 -13.59 -10.20 13.97
C ASP A 163 -13.58 -11.02 15.28
N ASP A 164 -12.81 -10.54 16.25
CA ASP A 164 -12.73 -11.08 17.60
C ASP A 164 -12.72 -9.93 18.63
N PRO A 165 -13.16 -10.14 19.88
CA PRO A 165 -13.18 -9.10 20.90
C PRO A 165 -11.81 -8.79 21.51
N GLY A 166 -10.78 -9.57 21.18
CA GLY A 166 -9.43 -9.44 21.75
C GLY A 166 -8.69 -8.20 21.31
N LEU A 167 -7.71 -7.79 22.09
CA LEU A 167 -6.74 -6.77 21.69
C LEU A 167 -5.78 -7.38 20.67
N SER A 168 -5.49 -6.63 19.62
CA SER A 168 -4.55 -7.04 18.58
C SER A 168 -3.77 -5.84 18.05
N TRP A 169 -2.63 -6.10 17.42
CA TRP A 169 -1.84 -5.05 16.80
C TRP A 169 -2.62 -4.24 15.74
N PRO A 170 -3.38 -4.87 14.80
CA PRO A 170 -4.17 -4.10 13.84
C PRO A 170 -5.18 -3.15 14.48
N LYS A 171 -5.84 -3.55 15.58
CA LYS A 171 -6.75 -2.68 16.34
C LYS A 171 -6.04 -1.50 17.02
N THR A 172 -4.82 -1.72 17.51
CA THR A 172 -3.98 -0.64 18.06
C THR A 172 -3.52 0.30 16.96
N LEU A 173 -3.13 -0.24 15.83
CA LEU A 173 -2.71 0.53 14.66
C LEU A 173 -3.85 1.40 14.12
N ASP A 174 -5.10 0.92 14.16
CA ASP A 174 -6.28 1.69 13.74
C ASP A 174 -6.45 3.00 14.53
N LEU A 175 -6.15 2.98 15.83
CA LEU A 175 -6.14 4.21 16.65
C LEU A 175 -5.07 5.22 16.19
N TRP A 176 -3.95 4.75 15.69
CA TRP A 176 -2.92 5.63 15.13
C TRP A 176 -3.34 6.16 13.76
N MET A 177 -3.91 5.28 12.92
CA MET A 177 -4.44 5.68 11.61
C MET A 177 -5.53 6.75 11.74
N LEU A 178 -6.43 6.63 12.72
CA LEU A 178 -7.43 7.67 13.02
C LEU A 178 -6.79 9.06 13.27
N ALA A 179 -5.62 9.11 13.90
CA ALA A 179 -4.94 10.38 14.18
C ALA A 179 -4.31 11.01 12.93
N ILE A 180 -3.97 10.22 11.92
CA ILE A 180 -3.32 10.68 10.68
C ILE A 180 -4.26 10.74 9.47
N GLY A 181 -5.48 10.21 9.58
CA GLY A 181 -6.50 10.24 8.54
C GLY A 181 -6.73 8.93 7.82
N GLY A 182 -6.04 7.88 8.25
CA GLY A 182 -6.18 6.54 7.74
C GLY A 182 -7.14 5.67 8.53
N LYS A 183 -7.22 4.39 8.16
CA LYS A 183 -8.12 3.40 8.76
C LYS A 183 -7.59 1.98 8.52
N GLN A 184 -7.44 1.20 9.57
CA GLN A 184 -7.31 -0.25 9.42
C GLN A 184 -8.68 -0.86 9.11
N ARG A 185 -8.67 -1.98 8.42
CA ARG A 185 -9.92 -2.58 7.91
C ARG A 185 -9.96 -4.08 8.19
N THR A 186 -11.19 -4.58 8.28
CA THR A 186 -11.49 -6.01 8.21
C THR A 186 -11.40 -6.50 6.75
N CYS A 187 -11.33 -7.82 6.57
CA CYS A 187 -11.38 -8.42 5.23
C CYS A 187 -12.67 -8.05 4.47
N GLN A 188 -13.81 -7.97 5.18
CA GLN A 188 -15.08 -7.57 4.57
C GLN A 188 -15.05 -6.12 4.08
N GLU A 189 -14.50 -5.19 4.86
CA GLU A 189 -14.37 -3.79 4.45
C GLU A 189 -13.45 -3.64 3.22
N TYR A 190 -12.39 -4.46 3.09
CA TYR A 190 -11.59 -4.52 1.86
C TYR A 190 -12.38 -5.07 0.67
N ALA A 191 -13.22 -6.10 0.86
CA ALA A 191 -14.09 -6.61 -0.20
C ALA A 191 -15.09 -5.55 -0.68
N GLU A 192 -15.62 -4.73 0.22
CA GLU A 192 -16.49 -3.60 -0.10
C GLU A 192 -15.75 -2.50 -0.87
N LEU A 193 -14.51 -2.15 -0.46
CA LEU A 193 -13.67 -1.23 -1.21
C LEU A 193 -13.38 -1.72 -2.63
N PHE A 194 -13.08 -3.02 -2.79
CA PHE A 194 -12.87 -3.63 -4.09
C PHE A 194 -14.10 -3.49 -4.98
N ALA A 195 -15.29 -3.85 -4.48
CA ALA A 195 -16.54 -3.73 -5.22
C ALA A 195 -16.81 -2.28 -5.65
N ASN A 196 -16.57 -1.31 -4.75
CA ASN A 196 -16.74 0.12 -5.02
C ASN A 196 -15.74 0.66 -6.06
N ALA A 197 -14.62 -0.01 -6.23
CA ALA A 197 -13.57 0.37 -7.17
C ALA A 197 -13.58 -0.42 -8.50
N GLY A 198 -14.50 -1.37 -8.68
CA GLY A 198 -14.61 -2.20 -9.89
C GLY A 198 -13.67 -3.41 -9.88
N PHE A 199 -13.37 -3.92 -8.68
CA PHE A 199 -12.71 -5.21 -8.48
C PHE A 199 -13.64 -6.18 -7.77
N SER A 200 -13.46 -7.48 -8.03
CA SER A 200 -14.07 -8.57 -7.27
C SER A 200 -13.04 -9.14 -6.30
N PHE A 201 -13.36 -9.17 -5.01
CA PHE A 201 -12.55 -9.87 -4.00
C PHE A 201 -12.52 -11.37 -4.33
N THR A 202 -11.35 -11.99 -4.25
CA THR A 202 -11.18 -13.42 -4.52
C THR A 202 -10.82 -14.22 -3.25
N ARG A 203 -9.85 -13.75 -2.50
CA ARG A 203 -9.41 -14.43 -1.26
C ARG A 203 -8.51 -13.55 -0.39
N GLN A 204 -8.42 -13.92 0.88
CA GLN A 204 -7.37 -13.49 1.80
C GLN A 204 -6.34 -14.60 1.96
N ILE A 205 -5.08 -14.25 2.01
CA ILE A 205 -3.96 -15.16 2.26
C ILE A 205 -3.20 -14.61 3.45
N ASP A 206 -3.24 -15.31 4.57
CA ASP A 206 -2.50 -14.92 5.77
C ASP A 206 -1.02 -15.24 5.62
N THR A 207 -0.18 -14.33 6.09
CA THR A 207 1.26 -14.54 6.15
C THR A 207 1.72 -14.76 7.58
N GLN A 208 2.92 -15.30 7.77
CA GLN A 208 3.54 -15.44 9.10
C GLN A 208 4.14 -14.10 9.59
N ALA A 209 3.93 -13.01 8.86
CA ALA A 209 4.59 -11.72 9.09
C ALA A 209 3.66 -10.63 9.64
N GLY A 210 2.46 -10.99 10.12
CA GLY A 210 1.50 -10.05 10.72
C GLY A 210 0.75 -9.18 9.72
N VAL A 211 0.89 -9.44 8.42
CA VAL A 211 0.09 -8.88 7.33
C VAL A 211 -0.57 -10.00 6.54
N SER A 212 -1.66 -9.70 5.87
CA SER A 212 -2.34 -10.61 4.93
C SER A 212 -2.33 -10.01 3.53
N ILE A 213 -2.38 -10.87 2.51
CA ILE A 213 -2.57 -10.48 1.12
C ILE A 213 -4.06 -10.58 0.80
N ILE A 214 -4.67 -9.48 0.42
CA ILE A 214 -6.07 -9.41 -0.01
C ILE A 214 -6.04 -9.35 -1.55
N GLU A 215 -6.47 -10.44 -2.18
CA GLU A 215 -6.44 -10.58 -3.63
C GLU A 215 -7.79 -10.19 -4.24
N GLY A 216 -7.75 -9.44 -5.34
CA GLY A 216 -8.88 -9.15 -6.19
C GLY A 216 -8.53 -9.18 -7.67
N ILE A 217 -9.57 -9.30 -8.49
CA ILE A 217 -9.48 -9.25 -9.95
C ILE A 217 -10.40 -8.16 -10.50
N PRO A 218 -10.12 -7.58 -11.68
CA PRO A 218 -11.03 -6.69 -12.38
C PRO A 218 -12.43 -7.32 -12.52
N ALA A 219 -13.49 -6.58 -12.10
CA ALA A 219 -14.87 -6.99 -12.25
C ALA A 219 -15.39 -6.71 -13.67
#